data_bb1e38e7291b0b1dcc7e55f9949bfaab
#
_entry.id   bb1e38e7291b0b1dcc7e55f9949bfaab
#
_cell.length_a   1.000
_cell.length_b   1.000
_cell.length_c   1.000
_cell.angle_alpha   90.00
_cell.angle_beta   90.00
_cell.angle_gamma   90.00
#
_symmetry.space_group_name_H-M   'P 1'
#
loop_
_entity.id
_entity.type
_entity.pdbx_description
1 polymer ?
#
loop_
_entity_poly.entity_id
_entity_poly.type
_entity_poly.pdbx_seq_one_letter_code
_entity_poly.pdbx_strand_id
1 'polypeptide(L)' 'MVTPQDLVRSIEQRVLFKTHGRVHRLIVELCDQLVVLHGNTKTYYSKQLAQHAALELLGNRVVVNAIEVVR' A
#
# COMPACT_ATOMS: atom_id res chain seq x y z
N MET A 1 -18.74 0.40 11.71
CA MET A 1 -17.47 -0.12 12.24
C MET A 1 -16.57 -0.58 11.09
N VAL A 2 -15.33 -0.18 11.11
CA VAL A 2 -14.39 -0.55 10.05
C VAL A 2 -13.81 -1.94 10.33
N THR A 3 -14.02 -2.88 9.43
CA THR A 3 -13.45 -4.22 9.56
C THR A 3 -12.01 -4.22 9.01
N PRO A 4 -11.18 -5.24 9.37
CA PRO A 4 -9.86 -5.36 8.74
C PRO A 4 -9.91 -5.43 7.23
N GLN A 5 -10.92 -6.08 6.65
CA GLN A 5 -11.09 -6.14 5.20
C GLN A 5 -11.41 -4.77 4.61
N ASP A 6 -12.22 -3.98 5.30
CA ASP A 6 -12.53 -2.63 4.83
C ASP A 6 -11.29 -1.76 4.84
N LEU A 7 -10.46 -1.90 5.85
CA LEU A 7 -9.21 -1.15 5.94
C LEU A 7 -8.26 -1.54 4.81
N VAL A 8 -8.09 -2.84 4.57
CA VAL A 8 -7.25 -3.33 3.47
C VAL A 8 -7.73 -2.77 2.14
N ARG A 9 -9.05 -2.82 1.89
CA ARG A 9 -9.61 -2.29 0.66
C ARG A 9 -9.37 -0.79 0.51
N SER A 10 -9.52 -0.04 1.61
CA SER A 10 -9.27 1.40 1.59
C SER A 10 -7.82 1.71 1.26
N ILE A 11 -6.89 0.94 1.82
CA ILE A 11 -5.47 1.11 1.53
C ILE A 11 -5.18 0.80 0.06
N GLU A 12 -5.72 -0.31 -0.44
CA GLU A 12 -5.53 -0.67 -1.85
C GLU A 12 -6.02 0.43 -2.78
N GLN A 13 -7.22 0.93 -2.53
CA GLN A 13 -7.80 1.99 -3.35
C GLN A 13 -6.98 3.27 -3.29
N ARG A 14 -6.53 3.64 -2.10
CA ARG A 14 -5.72 4.86 -1.94
C ARG A 14 -4.38 4.73 -2.66
N VAL A 15 -3.74 3.57 -2.54
CA VAL A 15 -2.46 3.31 -3.21
C VAL A 15 -2.65 3.36 -4.72
N LEU A 16 -3.67 2.71 -5.24
CA LEU A 16 -3.93 2.71 -6.68
C LEU A 16 -4.24 4.12 -7.18
N PHE A 17 -4.99 4.89 -6.41
CA PHE A 17 -5.31 6.27 -6.77
C PHE A 17 -4.04 7.14 -6.82
N LYS A 18 -3.22 7.10 -5.78
CA LYS A 18 -2.02 7.93 -5.69
C LYS A 18 -0.97 7.55 -6.73
N THR A 19 -0.90 6.28 -7.09
CA THR A 19 0.08 5.79 -8.07
C THR A 19 -0.48 5.74 -9.48
N HIS A 20 -1.71 6.16 -9.67
CA HIS A 20 -2.41 6.10 -10.97
C HIS A 20 -2.40 4.69 -11.56
N GLY A 21 -2.56 3.68 -10.70
CA GLY A 21 -2.59 2.30 -11.12
C GLY A 21 -1.25 1.72 -11.57
N ARG A 22 -0.15 2.39 -11.23
CA ARG A 22 1.19 1.95 -11.67
C ARG A 22 1.80 0.86 -10.80
N VAL A 23 1.15 0.50 -9.70
CA VAL A 23 1.57 -0.64 -8.90
C VAL A 23 0.73 -1.84 -9.32
N HIS A 24 1.40 -2.86 -9.82
CA HIS A 24 0.75 -4.07 -10.31
C HIS A 24 0.77 -5.16 -9.25
N ARG A 25 -0.26 -5.99 -9.25
CA ARG A 25 -0.39 -7.11 -8.31
C ARG A 25 -0.31 -6.66 -6.86
N LEU A 26 -0.94 -5.53 -6.58
CA LEU A 26 -0.93 -4.97 -5.24
C LEU A 26 -1.67 -5.89 -4.27
N ILE A 27 -0.98 -6.28 -3.21
CA ILE A 27 -1.54 -7.05 -2.11
C ILE A 27 -1.20 -6.31 -0.83
N VAL A 28 -2.21 -6.08 -0.01
CA VAL A 28 -2.03 -5.45 1.28
C VAL A 28 -2.31 -6.49 2.36
N GLU A 29 -1.32 -6.74 3.20
CA GLU A 29 -1.46 -7.64 4.35
C GLU A 29 -1.53 -6.82 5.62
N LEU A 30 -2.49 -7.16 6.45
CA LEU A 30 -2.68 -6.50 7.75
C LEU A 30 -2.45 -7.53 8.85
N CYS A 31 -1.48 -7.26 9.71
CA CYS A 31 -1.12 -8.15 10.81
C CYS A 31 -0.87 -7.29 12.05
N ASP A 32 -1.82 -7.29 13.00
CA ASP A 32 -1.78 -6.48 14.21
C ASP A 32 -1.52 -5.00 13.89
N GLN A 33 -0.38 -4.45 14.29
CA GLN A 33 0.00 -3.07 14.03
C GLN A 33 0.84 -2.93 12.76
N LEU A 34 1.05 -4.02 12.03
CA LEU A 34 1.92 -4.06 10.87
C LEU A 34 1.10 -4.17 9.59
N VAL A 35 1.43 -3.34 8.63
CA VAL A 35 0.85 -3.41 7.29
C VAL A 35 1.97 -3.63 6.29
N VAL A 36 1.83 -4.65 5.44
CA VAL A 36 2.83 -4.95 4.44
C VAL A 36 2.21 -4.75 3.05
N LEU A 37 2.89 -3.98 2.23
CA LEU A 37 2.49 -3.74 0.84
C LEU A 37 3.33 -4.59 -0.08
N HIS A 38 2.68 -5.40 -0.92
CA HIS A 38 3.33 -6.23 -1.93
C HIS A 38 2.87 -5.80 -3.31
N GLY A 39 3.71 -5.98 -4.29
CA GLY A 39 3.38 -5.68 -5.66
C GLY A 39 4.64 -5.38 -6.44
N ASN A 40 4.46 -4.82 -7.63
CA ASN A 40 5.59 -4.38 -8.42
C ASN A 40 5.25 -3.12 -9.19
N THR A 41 6.27 -2.34 -9.46
CA THR A 41 6.14 -1.11 -10.24
C THR A 41 7.44 -0.89 -11.01
N LYS A 42 7.39 0.00 -12.00
CA LYS A 42 8.56 0.29 -12.81
C LYS A 42 9.41 1.44 -12.27
N THR A 43 8.91 2.20 -11.30
CA THR A 43 9.64 3.36 -10.79
C THR A 43 9.68 3.36 -9.26
N TYR A 44 10.79 3.84 -8.74
CA TYR A 44 10.93 4.02 -7.30
C TYR A 44 9.95 5.07 -6.77
N TYR A 45 9.65 6.07 -7.60
CA TYR A 45 8.71 7.11 -7.25
C TYR A 45 7.33 6.53 -6.93
N SER A 46 6.84 5.62 -7.76
CA SER A 46 5.55 4.97 -7.51
C SER A 46 5.58 4.15 -6.23
N LYS A 47 6.70 3.50 -5.93
CA LYS A 47 6.86 2.76 -4.69
C LYS A 47 6.74 3.70 -3.48
N GLN A 48 7.37 4.87 -3.53
CA GLN A 48 7.27 5.86 -2.45
C GLN A 48 5.86 6.41 -2.30
N LEU A 49 5.18 6.68 -3.42
CA LEU A 49 3.80 7.15 -3.38
C LEU A 49 2.88 6.14 -2.71
N ALA A 50 3.11 4.85 -2.96
CA ALA A 50 2.32 3.79 -2.34
C ALA A 50 2.48 3.82 -0.82
N GLN A 51 3.69 3.99 -0.34
CA GLN A 51 3.96 4.08 1.09
C GLN A 51 3.27 5.30 1.71
N HIS A 52 3.39 6.46 1.07
CA HIS A 52 2.73 7.67 1.56
C HIS A 52 1.22 7.52 1.61
N ALA A 53 0.65 6.90 0.58
CA ALA A 53 -0.80 6.66 0.53
C ALA A 53 -1.26 5.78 1.70
N ALA A 54 -0.51 4.72 1.99
CA ALA A 54 -0.84 3.85 3.09
C ALA A 54 -0.72 4.57 4.44
N LEU A 55 0.33 5.36 4.62
CA LEU A 55 0.53 6.11 5.86
C LEU A 55 -0.57 7.12 6.13
N GLU A 56 -1.16 7.71 5.10
CA GLU A 56 -2.27 8.64 5.25
C GLU A 56 -3.47 8.01 5.97
N LEU A 57 -3.67 6.71 5.79
CA LEU A 57 -4.81 6.01 6.35
C LEU A 57 -4.51 5.27 7.66
N LEU A 58 -3.24 5.02 7.94
CA LEU A 58 -2.87 4.07 8.97
C LEU A 58 -2.47 4.69 10.31
N GLY A 59 -2.21 5.99 10.35
CA GLY A 59 -1.85 6.65 11.59
C GLY A 59 -0.58 6.08 12.21
N ASN A 60 -0.74 5.39 13.35
CA ASN A 60 0.40 4.91 14.14
C ASN A 60 0.89 3.52 13.74
N ARG A 61 0.30 2.90 12.71
CA ARG A 61 0.73 1.58 12.30
C ARG A 61 2.04 1.63 11.52
N VAL A 62 2.79 0.55 11.62
CA VAL A 62 4.05 0.42 10.88
C VAL A 62 3.74 -0.10 9.47
N VAL A 63 4.27 0.56 8.46
CA VAL A 63 4.11 0.15 7.07
C VAL A 63 5.44 -0.41 6.56
N VAL A 64 5.39 -1.65 6.10
CA VAL A 64 6.53 -2.27 5.42
C VAL A 64 6.22 -2.25 3.93
N ASN A 65 7.06 -1.56 3.18
CA ASN A 65 6.87 -1.42 1.74
C ASN A 65 7.74 -2.45 1.01
N ALA A 66 7.12 -3.60 0.72
CA ALA A 66 7.79 -4.70 0.03
C ALA A 66 7.47 -4.70 -1.47
N ILE A 67 7.04 -3.55 -2.00
CA ILE A 67 6.82 -3.41 -3.45
C ILE A 67 8.17 -3.45 -4.16
N GLU A 68 8.26 -4.29 -5.19
CA GLU A 68 9.49 -4.40 -5.98
C GLU A 68 9.49 -3.40 -7.12
N VAL A 69 10.63 -2.76 -7.32
CA VAL A 69 10.85 -1.91 -8.49
C VAL A 69 11.51 -2.79 -9.55
N VAL A 70 10.78 -3.04 -10.63
CA VAL A 70 11.26 -3.89 -11.73
C VAL A 70 11.49 -3.04 -12.97
N ARG A 71 12.52 -3.41 -13.70
CA ARG A 71 12.89 -2.68 -14.92
C ARG A 71 12.53 -3.45 -16.17
#